data_314031424449248927e9b1f32e69dbd1
#
_entry.id   314031424449248927e9b1f32e69dbd1
#
_cell.length_a   1.000
_cell.length_b   1.000
_cell.length_c   1.000
_cell.angle_alpha   90.00
_cell.angle_beta   90.00
_cell.angle_gamma   90.00
#
_symmetry.space_group_name_H-M   'P 1'
#
loop_
_entity.id
_entity.type
_entity.pdbx_description
1 polymer ?
#
loop_
_entity_poly.entity_id
_entity_poly.type
_entity_poly.pdbx_seq_one_letter_code
_entity_poly.pdbx_strand_id
1 'polypeptide(L)'
;MTKLQISIAAIFILLIAAVSCSKSDTTPVTPVVVDPYAAIKAAFGLNVDPTSLANYANQGKPAYLIPGKDNTGGNTITNPKATLGRVLFYDKNLSIDNSISCGSCHKQQFAFSDTAIASKGVAGGLTARHTMRLINARYAVETKFFWDERAATLEIQTTKPIQDHAEMGFSGLSGRPGIASLLTKLQAIGYYNELF
;
A
#
# COMPACT_ATOMS: atom_id res chain seq x y z
N MET A 1 103.95 -22.10 -6.25
CA MET A 1 102.91 -22.28 -5.20
C MET A 1 102.48 -20.86 -4.74
N THR A 2 101.56 -20.25 -5.38
CA THR A 2 101.21 -18.85 -5.18
C THR A 2 99.74 -18.83 -4.70
N LYS A 3 99.56 -18.34 -3.46
CA LYS A 3 98.27 -18.15 -2.87
C LYS A 3 97.56 -16.91 -3.48
N LEU A 4 96.48 -17.17 -4.11
CA LEU A 4 95.56 -16.08 -4.59
C LEU A 4 94.76 -15.55 -3.41
N GLN A 5 94.96 -14.30 -3.01
CA GLN A 5 94.15 -13.62 -2.08
C GLN A 5 92.99 -12.92 -2.80
N ILE A 6 91.80 -13.39 -2.56
CA ILE A 6 90.58 -12.74 -3.07
C ILE A 6 90.15 -11.69 -2.07
N SER A 7 90.28 -10.43 -2.48
CA SER A 7 89.69 -9.30 -1.73
C SER A 7 88.19 -9.26 -1.95
N ILE A 8 87.47 -9.39 -0.88
CA ILE A 8 86.00 -9.23 -0.88
C ILE A 8 85.68 -7.71 -0.80
N ALA A 9 85.38 -7.14 -1.92
CA ALA A 9 84.81 -5.79 -1.96
C ALA A 9 83.33 -5.88 -1.61
N ALA A 10 82.98 -5.32 -0.42
CA ALA A 10 81.59 -5.22 -0.02
C ALA A 10 80.86 -4.20 -0.88
N ILE A 11 80.02 -4.68 -1.78
CA ILE A 11 79.10 -3.86 -2.56
C ILE A 11 77.88 -3.59 -1.62
N PHE A 12 77.77 -2.39 -1.09
CA PHE A 12 76.60 -1.89 -0.41
C PHE A 12 75.58 -1.55 -1.48
N ILE A 13 74.64 -2.47 -1.73
CA ILE A 13 73.47 -2.16 -2.58
C ILE A 13 72.48 -1.44 -1.73
N LEU A 14 72.36 -0.14 -1.96
CA LEU A 14 71.34 0.72 -1.39
C LEU A 14 69.98 0.35 -2.05
N LEU A 15 69.19 -0.47 -1.40
CA LEU A 15 67.81 -0.71 -1.79
C LEU A 15 66.99 0.54 -1.44
N ILE A 16 66.76 1.43 -2.40
CA ILE A 16 65.78 2.50 -2.31
C ILE A 16 64.39 1.82 -2.45
N ALA A 17 63.74 1.57 -1.31
CA ALA A 17 62.34 1.20 -1.31
C ALA A 17 61.54 2.41 -1.78
N ALA A 18 61.13 2.43 -3.04
CA ALA A 18 60.15 3.33 -3.55
C ALA A 18 58.80 2.97 -2.88
N VAL A 19 58.46 3.67 -1.79
CA VAL A 19 57.11 3.62 -1.25
C VAL A 19 56.23 4.35 -2.26
N SER A 20 55.65 3.58 -3.17
CA SER A 20 54.55 4.03 -4.01
C SER A 20 53.32 4.30 -3.12
N CYS A 21 53.11 5.54 -2.74
CA CYS A 21 51.85 6.00 -2.23
C CYS A 21 50.82 5.84 -3.37
N SER A 22 50.16 4.70 -3.42
CA SER A 22 48.94 4.58 -4.19
C SER A 22 47.93 5.51 -3.52
N LYS A 23 47.64 6.68 -4.12
CA LYS A 23 46.44 7.43 -3.83
C LYS A 23 45.29 6.47 -4.05
N SER A 24 44.68 6.00 -2.97
CA SER A 24 43.34 5.43 -3.08
C SER A 24 42.44 6.58 -3.54
N ASP A 25 42.03 6.57 -4.81
CA ASP A 25 40.93 7.37 -5.29
C ASP A 25 39.66 6.89 -4.58
N THR A 26 39.50 7.35 -3.34
CA THR A 26 38.21 7.33 -2.68
C THR A 26 37.36 8.38 -3.39
N THR A 27 36.76 8.00 -4.51
CA THR A 27 35.64 8.76 -5.05
C THR A 27 34.66 8.94 -3.91
N PRO A 28 34.25 10.18 -3.59
CA PRO A 28 33.27 10.41 -2.53
C PRO A 28 32.03 9.62 -2.87
N VAL A 29 31.73 8.59 -2.07
CA VAL A 29 30.46 7.87 -2.21
C VAL A 29 29.39 8.89 -1.83
N THR A 30 28.77 9.49 -2.85
CA THR A 30 27.61 10.35 -2.65
C THR A 30 26.59 9.49 -1.92
N PRO A 31 26.10 9.88 -0.72
CA PRO A 31 25.11 9.10 -0.03
C PRO A 31 23.91 8.91 -0.96
N VAL A 32 23.55 7.65 -1.23
CA VAL A 32 22.34 7.33 -1.99
C VAL A 32 21.18 7.84 -1.13
N VAL A 33 20.56 8.93 -1.55
CA VAL A 33 19.33 9.41 -0.93
C VAL A 33 18.25 8.42 -1.30
N VAL A 34 17.92 7.52 -0.37
CA VAL A 34 16.81 6.58 -0.54
C VAL A 34 15.52 7.39 -0.40
N ASP A 35 14.74 7.44 -1.47
CA ASP A 35 13.40 8.04 -1.43
C ASP A 35 12.51 7.20 -0.52
N PRO A 36 12.02 7.73 0.63
CA PRO A 36 11.20 6.98 1.56
C PRO A 36 9.82 6.58 1.00
N TYR A 37 9.46 7.11 -0.17
CA TYR A 37 8.17 6.85 -0.83
C TYR A 37 8.33 6.23 -2.22
N ALA A 38 9.43 5.53 -2.45
CA ALA A 38 9.75 4.95 -3.76
C ALA A 38 8.71 3.94 -4.23
N ALA A 39 8.18 3.12 -3.33
CA ALA A 39 7.19 2.10 -3.66
C ALA A 39 5.82 2.71 -3.99
N ILE A 40 5.38 3.74 -3.26
CA ILE A 40 4.15 4.50 -3.57
C ILE A 40 4.27 5.14 -4.96
N LYS A 41 5.37 5.82 -5.23
CA LYS A 41 5.60 6.50 -6.52
C LYS A 41 5.64 5.51 -7.68
N ALA A 42 6.27 4.35 -7.49
CA ALA A 42 6.30 3.29 -8.50
C ALA A 42 4.92 2.68 -8.76
N ALA A 43 4.09 2.50 -7.73
CA ALA A 43 2.78 1.88 -7.85
C ALA A 43 1.70 2.82 -8.38
N PHE A 44 1.71 4.08 -7.98
CA PHE A 44 0.60 5.02 -8.22
C PHE A 44 0.99 6.26 -9.03
N GLY A 45 2.26 6.49 -9.30
CA GLY A 45 2.74 7.69 -10.00
C GLY A 45 2.30 8.96 -9.30
N LEU A 46 1.70 9.90 -10.06
CA LEU A 46 1.19 11.17 -9.53
C LEU A 46 -0.20 11.07 -8.87
N ASN A 47 -0.83 9.89 -8.89
CA ASN A 47 -2.17 9.73 -8.31
C ASN A 47 -2.17 9.73 -6.77
N VAL A 48 -1.04 9.39 -6.16
CA VAL A 48 -0.82 9.47 -4.71
C VAL A 48 0.52 10.13 -4.46
N ASP A 49 0.51 11.37 -4.01
CA ASP A 49 1.70 12.09 -3.57
C ASP A 49 1.74 12.08 -2.03
N PRO A 50 2.63 11.29 -1.41
CA PRO A 50 2.71 11.19 0.04
C PRO A 50 3.27 12.46 0.70
N THR A 51 3.92 13.34 -0.08
CA THR A 51 4.45 14.63 0.40
C THR A 51 3.42 15.76 0.33
N SER A 52 2.35 15.57 -0.45
CA SER A 52 1.28 16.56 -0.66
C SER A 52 -0.08 15.85 -0.74
N LEU A 53 -0.55 15.34 0.41
CA LEU A 53 -1.81 14.62 0.48
C LEU A 53 -3.00 15.53 0.19
N ALA A 54 -3.99 14.99 -0.54
CA ALA A 54 -5.24 15.70 -0.76
C ALA A 54 -5.96 15.98 0.57
N ASN A 55 -6.61 17.14 0.65
CA ASN A 55 -7.34 17.54 1.86
C ASN A 55 -8.68 16.81 1.97
N TYR A 56 -8.69 15.65 2.61
CA TYR A 56 -9.88 14.89 2.93
C TYR A 56 -10.46 15.20 4.31
N ALA A 57 -9.61 15.66 5.24
CA ALA A 57 -10.00 15.87 6.64
C ALA A 57 -10.94 17.07 6.81
N ASN A 58 -10.73 18.13 6.01
CA ASN A 58 -11.45 19.40 6.13
C ASN A 58 -12.47 19.63 5.01
N GLN A 59 -13.12 18.57 4.55
CA GLN A 59 -14.19 18.69 3.56
C GLN A 59 -15.43 19.35 4.19
N GLY A 60 -15.91 20.41 3.56
CA GLY A 60 -17.13 21.07 3.98
C GLY A 60 -18.34 20.15 3.84
N LYS A 61 -19.18 20.10 4.89
CA LYS A 61 -20.45 19.39 4.82
C LYS A 61 -21.46 20.24 4.05
N PRO A 62 -22.08 19.73 2.96
CA PRO A 62 -23.14 20.44 2.26
C PRO A 62 -24.33 20.78 3.17
N ALA A 63 -24.88 21.97 3.01
CA ALA A 63 -25.96 22.47 3.87
C ALA A 63 -27.26 21.64 3.84
N TYR A 64 -27.49 20.92 2.74
CA TYR A 64 -28.66 20.04 2.59
C TYR A 64 -28.55 18.72 3.36
N LEU A 65 -27.37 18.39 3.91
CA LEU A 65 -27.22 17.20 4.73
C LEU A 65 -27.67 17.46 6.17
N ILE A 66 -28.29 16.46 6.77
CA ILE A 66 -28.87 16.56 8.13
C ILE A 66 -27.83 17.03 9.13
N PRO A 67 -28.11 18.10 9.89
CA PRO A 67 -27.22 18.60 10.94
C PRO A 67 -26.90 17.52 11.98
N GLY A 68 -25.65 17.47 12.40
CA GLY A 68 -25.21 16.57 13.48
C GLY A 68 -25.00 15.10 13.11
N LYS A 69 -25.46 14.66 11.92
CA LYS A 69 -25.24 13.27 11.48
C LYS A 69 -23.83 13.09 10.96
N ASP A 70 -23.09 12.17 11.54
CA ASP A 70 -21.77 11.72 11.09
C ASP A 70 -21.55 10.26 11.51
N ASN A 71 -21.44 9.37 10.53
CA ASN A 71 -21.26 7.94 10.75
C ASN A 71 -19.80 7.52 10.92
N THR A 72 -18.88 8.44 11.18
CA THR A 72 -17.47 8.09 11.45
C THR A 72 -17.27 7.39 12.82
N GLY A 73 -18.30 7.34 13.66
CA GLY A 73 -18.25 6.61 14.94
C GLY A 73 -17.14 7.06 15.90
N GLY A 74 -16.69 8.31 15.81
CA GLY A 74 -15.53 8.81 16.54
C GLY A 74 -14.17 8.50 15.87
N ASN A 75 -14.16 7.80 14.74
CA ASN A 75 -12.96 7.56 13.95
C ASN A 75 -12.62 8.82 13.13
N THR A 76 -11.82 9.71 13.72
CA THR A 76 -11.45 10.98 13.08
C THR A 76 -10.81 10.76 11.73
N ILE A 77 -11.34 11.44 10.70
CA ILE A 77 -10.77 11.45 9.37
C ILE A 77 -9.51 12.31 9.37
N THR A 78 -8.41 11.74 8.91
CA THR A 78 -7.16 12.47 8.62
C THR A 78 -6.78 12.26 7.16
N ASN A 79 -5.97 13.16 6.59
CA ASN A 79 -5.53 13.02 5.21
C ASN A 79 -4.75 11.71 4.97
N PRO A 80 -3.83 11.26 5.84
CA PRO A 80 -3.18 9.96 5.69
C PRO A 80 -4.17 8.77 5.72
N LYS A 81 -5.08 8.71 6.69
CA LYS A 81 -6.09 7.63 6.76
C LYS A 81 -6.98 7.59 5.51
N ALA A 82 -7.42 8.74 5.03
CA ALA A 82 -8.26 8.81 3.84
C ALA A 82 -7.50 8.42 2.58
N THR A 83 -6.21 8.78 2.48
CA THR A 83 -5.33 8.36 1.39
C THR A 83 -5.15 6.84 1.39
N LEU A 84 -4.84 6.25 2.54
CA LEU A 84 -4.76 4.79 2.69
C LEU A 84 -6.09 4.13 2.30
N GLY A 85 -7.22 4.64 2.79
CA GLY A 85 -8.54 4.13 2.44
C GLY A 85 -8.84 4.20 0.94
N ARG A 86 -8.41 5.27 0.27
CA ARG A 86 -8.52 5.40 -1.19
C ARG A 86 -7.67 4.37 -1.93
N VAL A 87 -6.44 4.15 -1.50
CA VAL A 87 -5.58 3.10 -2.09
C VAL A 87 -6.24 1.74 -1.92
N LEU A 88 -6.65 1.38 -0.71
CA LEU A 88 -7.34 0.12 -0.41
C LEU A 88 -8.61 -0.07 -1.26
N PHE A 89 -9.39 1.00 -1.49
CA PHE A 89 -10.63 0.93 -2.25
C PHE A 89 -10.43 0.51 -3.71
N TYR A 90 -9.33 0.89 -4.32
CA TYR A 90 -9.02 0.55 -5.72
C TYR A 90 -8.03 -0.61 -5.86
N ASP A 91 -7.45 -1.09 -4.78
CA ASP A 91 -6.44 -2.14 -4.84
C ASP A 91 -7.08 -3.54 -4.95
N LYS A 92 -6.80 -4.20 -6.06
CA LYS A 92 -7.25 -5.58 -6.30
C LYS A 92 -6.53 -6.61 -5.43
N ASN A 93 -5.42 -6.25 -4.79
CA ASN A 93 -4.76 -7.12 -3.81
C ASN A 93 -5.67 -7.47 -2.61
N LEU A 94 -6.76 -6.73 -2.41
CA LEU A 94 -7.76 -7.03 -1.39
C LEU A 94 -8.62 -8.25 -1.74
N SER A 95 -8.58 -8.77 -2.96
CA SER A 95 -9.22 -10.04 -3.31
C SER A 95 -8.22 -11.19 -3.36
N ILE A 96 -8.72 -12.41 -3.18
CA ILE A 96 -7.88 -13.61 -3.05
C ILE A 96 -7.06 -13.89 -4.31
N ASP A 97 -7.59 -13.56 -5.49
CA ASP A 97 -7.01 -13.79 -6.81
C ASP A 97 -6.53 -12.51 -7.51
N ASN A 98 -6.53 -11.37 -6.82
CA ASN A 98 -6.17 -10.05 -7.34
C ASN A 98 -7.04 -9.57 -8.53
N SER A 99 -8.26 -10.07 -8.65
CA SER A 99 -9.15 -9.71 -9.76
C SER A 99 -10.12 -8.57 -9.42
N ILE A 100 -10.54 -8.47 -8.17
CA ILE A 100 -11.60 -7.58 -7.68
C ILE A 100 -11.06 -6.60 -6.65
N SER A 101 -11.53 -5.36 -6.73
CA SER A 101 -11.41 -4.32 -5.69
C SER A 101 -12.80 -3.77 -5.35
N CYS A 102 -12.92 -2.95 -4.30
CA CYS A 102 -14.17 -2.25 -4.01
C CYS A 102 -14.62 -1.41 -5.22
N GLY A 103 -13.68 -0.70 -5.88
CA GLY A 103 -13.95 0.08 -7.10
C GLY A 103 -14.40 -0.74 -8.30
N SER A 104 -14.23 -2.07 -8.30
CA SER A 104 -14.73 -2.93 -9.38
C SER A 104 -16.26 -2.99 -9.41
N CYS A 105 -16.90 -2.94 -8.24
CA CYS A 105 -18.35 -2.95 -8.07
C CYS A 105 -18.89 -1.54 -7.78
N HIS A 106 -18.16 -0.74 -7.00
CA HIS A 106 -18.55 0.63 -6.67
C HIS A 106 -17.91 1.63 -7.66
N LYS A 107 -18.52 1.76 -8.84
CA LYS A 107 -17.99 2.57 -9.95
C LYS A 107 -18.41 4.03 -9.79
N GLN A 108 -17.45 4.94 -9.79
CA GLN A 108 -17.69 6.37 -9.58
C GLN A 108 -18.72 6.95 -10.55
N GLN A 109 -18.68 6.58 -11.82
CA GLN A 109 -19.60 7.06 -12.85
C GLN A 109 -21.07 6.66 -12.61
N PHE A 110 -21.33 5.68 -11.73
CA PHE A 110 -22.67 5.24 -11.35
C PHE A 110 -22.98 5.56 -9.88
N ALA A 111 -22.46 6.67 -9.39
CA ALA A 111 -22.62 7.10 -8.00
C ALA A 111 -22.04 6.08 -7.00
N PHE A 112 -20.92 5.46 -7.35
CA PHE A 112 -20.30 4.35 -6.63
C PHE A 112 -21.23 3.15 -6.42
N SER A 113 -22.02 2.83 -7.46
CA SER A 113 -22.81 1.62 -7.59
C SER A 113 -22.37 0.83 -8.82
N ASP A 114 -23.16 -0.14 -9.27
CA ASP A 114 -22.99 -0.89 -10.51
C ASP A 114 -24.26 -0.81 -11.37
N THR A 115 -24.17 -1.22 -12.63
CA THR A 115 -25.31 -1.37 -13.54
C THR A 115 -25.87 -2.79 -13.58
N ALA A 116 -25.14 -3.77 -13.01
CA ALA A 116 -25.54 -5.15 -12.96
C ALA A 116 -26.49 -5.43 -11.78
N ILE A 117 -27.43 -6.36 -11.95
CA ILE A 117 -28.32 -6.82 -10.86
C ILE A 117 -27.47 -7.45 -9.73
N ALA A 118 -26.44 -8.20 -10.09
CA ALA A 118 -25.42 -8.75 -9.21
C ALA A 118 -24.04 -8.52 -9.83
N SER A 119 -23.10 -8.01 -9.06
CA SER A 119 -21.76 -7.72 -9.55
C SER A 119 -20.90 -8.98 -9.61
N LYS A 120 -19.87 -8.96 -10.46
CA LYS A 120 -18.90 -10.06 -10.54
C LYS A 120 -17.97 -10.04 -9.34
N GLY A 121 -17.80 -11.19 -8.72
CA GLY A 121 -16.79 -11.43 -7.68
C GLY A 121 -15.66 -12.34 -8.16
N VAL A 122 -14.90 -12.89 -7.23
CA VAL A 122 -13.76 -13.76 -7.52
C VAL A 122 -14.19 -15.10 -8.09
N ALA A 123 -13.34 -15.72 -8.90
CA ALA A 123 -13.57 -17.04 -9.52
C ALA A 123 -14.91 -17.16 -10.26
N GLY A 124 -15.40 -16.07 -10.86
CA GLY A 124 -16.67 -16.05 -11.57
C GLY A 124 -17.92 -16.03 -10.68
N GLY A 125 -17.74 -15.87 -9.36
CA GLY A 125 -18.84 -15.69 -8.42
C GLY A 125 -19.65 -14.41 -8.72
N LEU A 126 -20.86 -14.35 -8.19
CA LEU A 126 -21.72 -13.18 -8.23
C LEU A 126 -22.07 -12.74 -6.81
N THR A 127 -22.20 -11.43 -6.60
CA THR A 127 -22.73 -10.89 -5.35
C THR A 127 -24.20 -11.32 -5.17
N ALA A 128 -24.65 -11.48 -3.94
CA ALA A 128 -26.03 -11.89 -3.66
C ALA A 128 -27.06 -10.78 -3.95
N ARG A 129 -26.61 -9.53 -4.06
CA ARG A 129 -27.49 -8.35 -4.23
C ARG A 129 -26.81 -7.29 -5.07
N HIS A 130 -27.61 -6.38 -5.61
CA HIS A 130 -27.12 -5.20 -6.30
C HIS A 130 -26.20 -4.35 -5.41
N THR A 131 -25.14 -3.82 -6.00
CA THR A 131 -24.16 -2.97 -5.31
C THR A 131 -24.79 -1.65 -4.85
N MET A 132 -24.74 -1.37 -3.56
CA MET A 132 -25.29 -0.15 -2.96
C MET A 132 -24.44 1.07 -3.34
N ARG A 133 -25.09 2.22 -3.47
CA ARG A 133 -24.39 3.50 -3.66
C ARG A 133 -23.63 3.90 -2.40
N LEU A 134 -22.46 4.54 -2.58
CA LEU A 134 -21.63 5.03 -1.45
C LEU A 134 -21.69 6.54 -1.27
N ILE A 135 -22.44 7.26 -2.14
CA ILE A 135 -22.56 8.73 -2.04
C ILE A 135 -23.11 9.10 -0.67
N ASN A 136 -22.44 10.03 0.00
CA ASN A 136 -22.82 10.57 1.31
C ASN A 136 -23.00 9.53 2.42
N ALA A 137 -22.44 8.33 2.30
CA ALA A 137 -22.55 7.28 3.32
C ALA A 137 -22.13 7.76 4.72
N ARG A 138 -21.14 8.65 4.83
CA ARG A 138 -20.73 9.30 6.07
C ARG A 138 -21.88 10.02 6.76
N TYR A 139 -22.78 10.63 6.00
CA TYR A 139 -23.88 11.47 6.52
C TYR A 139 -25.26 10.82 6.34
N ALA A 140 -25.29 9.55 5.95
CA ALA A 140 -26.53 8.81 5.79
C ALA A 140 -27.30 8.72 7.10
N VAL A 141 -28.62 8.77 7.02
CA VAL A 141 -29.52 8.71 8.19
C VAL A 141 -29.59 7.32 8.79
N GLU A 142 -29.23 6.32 8.03
CA GLU A 142 -29.19 4.94 8.44
C GLU A 142 -28.21 4.76 9.61
N THR A 143 -28.59 3.94 10.57
CA THR A 143 -27.78 3.58 11.73
C THR A 143 -27.12 2.21 11.58
N LYS A 144 -27.52 1.49 10.54
CA LYS A 144 -26.97 0.17 10.16
C LYS A 144 -26.79 0.11 8.65
N PHE A 145 -25.93 -0.75 8.18
CA PHE A 145 -25.48 -0.79 6.80
C PHE A 145 -25.72 -2.14 6.14
N PHE A 146 -25.68 -2.21 4.82
CA PHE A 146 -26.22 -3.20 3.90
C PHE A 146 -27.73 -3.09 3.73
N TRP A 147 -28.24 -3.73 2.67
CA TRP A 147 -29.68 -3.83 2.37
C TRP A 147 -30.50 -4.47 3.50
N ASP A 148 -29.88 -5.32 4.30
CA ASP A 148 -30.48 -6.05 5.43
C ASP A 148 -29.95 -5.57 6.80
N GLU A 149 -29.31 -4.45 6.84
CA GLU A 149 -28.84 -3.78 8.07
C GLU A 149 -27.93 -4.65 8.96
N ARG A 150 -27.23 -5.65 8.39
CA ARG A 150 -26.40 -6.60 9.15
C ARG A 150 -25.08 -6.04 9.68
N ALA A 151 -24.70 -4.81 9.33
CA ALA A 151 -23.50 -4.14 9.82
C ALA A 151 -23.87 -2.93 10.66
N ALA A 152 -23.40 -2.88 11.90
CA ALA A 152 -23.71 -1.82 12.85
C ALA A 152 -22.94 -0.51 12.58
N THR A 153 -21.81 -0.57 11.87
CA THR A 153 -20.97 0.60 11.52
C THR A 153 -20.41 0.46 10.10
N LEU A 154 -19.90 1.57 9.54
CA LEU A 154 -19.23 1.55 8.24
C LEU A 154 -17.93 0.72 8.28
N GLU A 155 -17.21 0.73 9.39
CA GLU A 155 -15.99 -0.08 9.56
C GLU A 155 -16.31 -1.58 9.49
N ILE A 156 -17.37 -2.03 10.17
CA ILE A 156 -17.84 -3.42 10.10
C ILE A 156 -18.30 -3.75 8.68
N GLN A 157 -19.05 -2.85 8.05
CA GLN A 157 -19.53 -3.03 6.69
C GLN A 157 -18.36 -3.23 5.71
N THR A 158 -17.32 -2.39 5.79
CA THR A 158 -16.20 -2.38 4.86
C THR A 158 -15.44 -3.71 4.82
N THR A 159 -15.37 -4.44 5.93
CA THR A 159 -14.64 -5.72 6.02
C THR A 159 -15.47 -6.93 5.55
N LYS A 160 -16.79 -6.82 5.45
CA LYS A 160 -17.67 -7.95 5.09
C LYS A 160 -17.50 -8.44 3.66
N PRO A 161 -17.45 -7.58 2.62
CA PRO A 161 -17.21 -8.02 1.23
C PRO A 161 -15.87 -8.73 1.07
N ILE A 162 -14.84 -8.29 1.81
CA ILE A 162 -13.50 -8.93 1.78
C ILE A 162 -13.59 -10.37 2.25
N GLN A 163 -14.41 -10.64 3.26
CA GLN A 163 -14.63 -11.97 3.85
C GLN A 163 -15.75 -12.76 3.18
N ASP A 164 -16.47 -12.17 2.24
CA ASP A 164 -17.48 -12.89 1.47
C ASP A 164 -16.81 -13.85 0.48
N HIS A 165 -17.32 -15.10 0.45
CA HIS A 165 -16.74 -16.17 -0.36
C HIS A 165 -16.82 -15.87 -1.86
N ALA A 166 -17.94 -15.32 -2.31
CA ALA A 166 -18.18 -15.03 -3.71
C ALA A 166 -17.66 -13.66 -4.14
N GLU A 167 -17.61 -12.67 -3.22
CA GLU A 167 -17.20 -11.30 -3.55
C GLU A 167 -15.67 -11.18 -3.66
N MET A 168 -14.92 -11.21 -2.54
CA MET A 168 -13.46 -11.01 -2.52
C MET A 168 -12.67 -12.22 -2.00
N GLY A 169 -13.34 -13.19 -1.38
CA GLY A 169 -12.88 -14.56 -1.20
C GLY A 169 -12.06 -14.88 0.05
N PHE A 170 -11.73 -13.94 0.94
CA PHE A 170 -11.02 -14.23 2.19
C PHE A 170 -11.95 -14.76 3.28
N SER A 171 -12.75 -15.77 2.95
CA SER A 171 -13.83 -16.26 3.81
C SER A 171 -13.39 -17.16 4.96
N GLY A 172 -12.20 -17.75 4.90
CA GLY A 172 -11.78 -18.79 5.85
C GLY A 172 -12.54 -20.12 5.70
N LEU A 173 -13.35 -20.28 4.65
CA LEU A 173 -14.20 -21.44 4.42
C LEU A 173 -13.77 -22.19 3.15
N SER A 174 -14.08 -23.49 3.10
CA SER A 174 -13.89 -24.34 1.90
C SER A 174 -12.47 -24.23 1.31
N GLY A 175 -11.45 -24.24 2.18
CA GLY A 175 -10.05 -24.16 1.78
C GLY A 175 -9.54 -22.76 1.41
N ARG A 176 -10.36 -21.72 1.45
CA ARG A 176 -9.92 -20.35 1.24
C ARG A 176 -9.31 -19.76 2.52
N PRO A 177 -8.26 -18.93 2.40
CA PRO A 177 -7.69 -18.22 3.55
C PRO A 177 -8.69 -17.22 4.14
N GLY A 178 -8.51 -16.89 5.41
CA GLY A 178 -9.28 -15.84 6.08
C GLY A 178 -8.58 -14.49 6.08
N ILE A 179 -9.18 -13.52 6.77
CA ILE A 179 -8.73 -12.12 6.82
C ILE A 179 -7.28 -11.98 7.32
N ALA A 180 -6.80 -12.85 8.22
CA ALA A 180 -5.42 -12.81 8.70
C ALA A 180 -4.40 -13.01 7.56
N SER A 181 -4.71 -13.87 6.59
CA SER A 181 -3.86 -14.08 5.42
C SER A 181 -3.83 -12.86 4.50
N LEU A 182 -4.93 -12.09 4.42
CA LEU A 182 -4.92 -10.81 3.73
C LEU A 182 -3.97 -9.82 4.40
N LEU A 183 -4.00 -9.71 5.73
CA LEU A 183 -3.08 -8.81 6.45
C LEU A 183 -1.61 -9.15 6.15
N THR A 184 -1.26 -10.43 6.21
CA THR A 184 0.09 -10.89 5.85
C THR A 184 0.44 -10.54 4.39
N LYS A 185 -0.50 -10.72 3.47
CA LYS A 185 -0.32 -10.37 2.06
C LYS A 185 -0.06 -8.88 1.87
N LEU A 186 -0.84 -8.01 2.51
CA LEU A 186 -0.68 -6.55 2.40
C LEU A 186 0.65 -6.08 3.03
N GLN A 187 1.05 -6.64 4.17
CA GLN A 187 2.33 -6.32 4.81
C GLN A 187 3.55 -6.65 3.95
N ALA A 188 3.43 -7.61 3.02
CA ALA A 188 4.49 -7.95 2.08
C ALA A 188 4.59 -6.97 0.89
N ILE A 189 3.64 -6.05 0.73
CA ILE A 189 3.59 -5.10 -0.38
C ILE A 189 4.24 -3.77 0.05
N GLY A 190 5.32 -3.38 -0.62
CA GLY A 190 6.17 -2.25 -0.21
C GLY A 190 5.43 -0.93 0.00
N TYR A 191 4.50 -0.57 -0.89
CA TYR A 191 3.76 0.69 -0.75
C TYR A 191 2.82 0.74 0.48
N TYR A 192 2.39 -0.39 1.02
CA TYR A 192 1.65 -0.38 2.28
C TYR A 192 2.54 -0.06 3.47
N ASN A 193 3.81 -0.49 3.45
CA ASN A 193 4.76 -0.13 4.50
C ASN A 193 5.06 1.39 4.52
N GLU A 194 4.89 2.07 3.39
CA GLU A 194 5.06 3.53 3.28
C GLU A 194 3.76 4.29 3.61
N LEU A 195 2.58 3.64 3.53
CA LEU A 195 1.26 4.22 3.81
C LEU A 195 0.81 4.07 5.27
N PHE A 196 1.32 3.07 5.99
CA PHE A 196 1.07 2.81 7.39
C PHE A 196 2.15 3.47 8.26
#